data_066acab5fa3b8e35750d20aa54414623
#
_entry.id   066acab5fa3b8e35750d20aa54414623
#
_cell.length_a   1.000
_cell.length_b   1.000
_cell.length_c   1.000
_cell.angle_alpha   90.00
_cell.angle_beta   90.00
_cell.angle_gamma   90.00
#
_symmetry.space_group_name_H-M   'P 1'
#
loop_
_entity.id
_entity.type
_entity.pdbx_description
1 polymer ?
#
loop_
_entity_poly.entity_id
_entity_poly.type
_entity_poly.pdbx_seq_one_letter_code
_entity_poly.pdbx_strand_id
1 'polypeptide(L)'
;MEKYLKKSLSYAEYVKLIDDLLLEGKTTGANQSYAMFNYGKLNRQRMHRLEKTVTLEPETIFSIRSLDVNWIWLVITEGWCGDAAQNIPIIEKMAAENAGIETRYVLRDENLELADQYLTNGARSIPKLIALDADTLEVLGTWGARPKEAQELFYKLKDQGVEKPQIMERLQRWYNEDRSRSIQREFQNLAAAWADEKNYDPAIMPSPETVVGLAG
;
A
#
# COMPACT_ATOMS: atom_id res chain seq x y z
N MET A 1 -2.78 -18.09 0.44
CA MET A 1 -3.31 -16.85 1.06
C MET A 1 -4.10 -17.09 2.34
N GLU A 2 -4.95 -18.10 2.42
CA GLU A 2 -5.89 -18.35 3.52
C GLU A 2 -5.25 -18.27 4.93
N LYS A 3 -4.05 -18.87 5.14
CA LYS A 3 -3.36 -18.84 6.45
C LYS A 3 -3.01 -17.41 6.93
N TYR A 4 -2.78 -16.48 5.99
CA TYR A 4 -2.46 -15.09 6.32
C TYR A 4 -3.73 -14.27 6.57
N LEU A 5 -4.79 -14.51 5.78
CA LEU A 5 -6.09 -13.85 5.97
C LEU A 5 -6.71 -14.20 7.34
N LYS A 6 -6.60 -15.46 7.79
CA LYS A 6 -7.08 -15.88 9.14
C LYS A 6 -6.43 -15.12 10.30
N LYS A 7 -5.23 -14.57 10.10
CA LYS A 7 -4.47 -13.80 11.11
C LYS A 7 -4.40 -12.32 10.81
N SER A 8 -5.01 -11.90 9.72
CA SER A 8 -5.00 -10.50 9.31
C SER A 8 -5.91 -9.66 10.18
N LEU A 9 -5.59 -8.39 10.26
CA LEU A 9 -6.33 -7.37 10.97
C LEU A 9 -7.19 -6.56 9.98
N SER A 10 -8.35 -6.10 10.40
CA SER A 10 -9.00 -4.96 9.77
C SER A 10 -8.19 -3.68 9.98
N TYR A 11 -8.50 -2.61 9.25
CA TYR A 11 -7.84 -1.32 9.47
C TYR A 11 -8.01 -0.80 10.90
N ALA A 12 -9.21 -0.91 11.45
CA ALA A 12 -9.50 -0.49 12.82
C ALA A 12 -8.67 -1.27 13.85
N GLU A 13 -8.53 -2.58 13.67
CA GLU A 13 -7.69 -3.43 14.54
C GLU A 13 -6.21 -3.12 14.38
N TYR A 14 -5.73 -2.86 13.16
CA TYR A 14 -4.35 -2.45 12.91
C TYR A 14 -4.02 -1.11 13.57
N VAL A 15 -4.89 -0.12 13.43
CA VAL A 15 -4.74 1.18 14.10
C VAL A 15 -4.76 1.03 15.62
N LYS A 16 -5.70 0.25 16.15
CA LYS A 16 -5.79 -0.04 17.58
C LYS A 16 -4.52 -0.72 18.12
N LEU A 17 -3.99 -1.70 17.38
CA LEU A 17 -2.74 -2.37 17.75
C LEU A 17 -1.57 -1.37 17.85
N ILE A 18 -1.47 -0.44 16.89
CA ILE A 18 -0.44 0.61 16.93
C ILE A 18 -0.64 1.50 18.16
N ASP A 19 -1.87 1.97 18.40
CA ASP A 19 -2.17 2.85 19.52
C ASP A 19 -1.91 2.17 20.88
N ASP A 20 -2.29 0.91 21.05
CA ASP A 20 -2.02 0.12 22.27
C ASP A 20 -0.51 -0.04 22.52
N LEU A 21 0.25 -0.41 21.49
CA LEU A 21 1.71 -0.54 21.60
C LEU A 21 2.39 0.78 21.93
N LEU A 22 1.94 1.88 21.35
CA LEU A 22 2.48 3.21 21.67
C LEU A 22 2.22 3.64 23.12
N LEU A 23 1.08 3.27 23.70
CA LEU A 23 0.79 3.48 25.11
C LEU A 23 1.75 2.71 26.03
N GLU A 24 2.22 1.54 25.58
CA GLU A 24 3.22 0.73 26.29
C GLU A 24 4.67 1.17 26.02
N GLY A 25 4.90 2.23 25.24
CA GLY A 25 6.24 2.67 24.83
C GLY A 25 6.89 1.76 23.78
N LYS A 26 6.08 1.01 23.03
CA LYS A 26 6.49 0.03 22.02
C LYS A 26 6.03 0.43 20.61
N THR A 27 6.48 -0.33 19.60
CA THR A 27 5.99 -0.29 18.22
C THR A 27 5.83 -1.72 17.69
N THR A 28 5.33 -1.89 16.48
CA THR A 28 5.26 -3.21 15.83
C THR A 28 6.66 -3.74 15.46
N GLY A 29 6.76 -5.05 15.25
CA GLY A 29 8.01 -5.72 14.89
C GLY A 29 8.94 -5.99 16.07
N ALA A 30 10.04 -6.70 15.80
CA ALA A 30 10.98 -7.14 16.84
C ALA A 30 11.91 -6.05 17.36
N ASN A 31 12.16 -5.00 16.57
CA ASN A 31 13.05 -3.91 16.95
C ASN A 31 12.32 -2.85 17.79
N GLN A 32 12.50 -2.91 19.11
CA GLN A 32 11.88 -2.02 20.09
C GLN A 32 12.81 -0.86 20.50
N SER A 33 13.76 -0.46 19.65
CA SER A 33 14.61 0.68 19.97
C SER A 33 13.82 1.98 20.08
N TYR A 34 14.33 2.92 20.86
CA TYR A 34 13.75 4.25 21.02
C TYR A 34 13.52 4.97 19.69
N ALA A 35 14.39 4.75 18.71
CA ALA A 35 14.24 5.28 17.36
C ALA A 35 12.99 4.69 16.65
N MET A 36 12.77 3.38 16.73
CA MET A 36 11.61 2.72 16.13
C MET A 36 10.29 3.14 16.81
N PHE A 37 10.28 3.24 18.12
CA PHE A 37 9.15 3.78 18.87
C PHE A 37 8.79 5.21 18.41
N ASN A 38 9.79 6.11 18.30
CA ASN A 38 9.55 7.47 17.82
C ASN A 38 9.04 7.52 16.39
N TYR A 39 9.54 6.64 15.49
CA TYR A 39 8.98 6.51 14.15
C TYR A 39 7.51 6.04 14.19
N GLY A 40 7.17 5.05 15.02
CA GLY A 40 5.80 4.60 15.21
C GLY A 40 4.88 5.75 15.66
N LYS A 41 5.30 6.51 16.67
CA LYS A 41 4.56 7.67 17.18
C LYS A 41 4.33 8.75 16.11
N LEU A 42 5.39 9.11 15.38
CA LEU A 42 5.30 10.09 14.30
C LEU A 42 4.39 9.60 13.17
N ASN A 43 4.49 8.34 12.81
CA ASN A 43 3.70 7.74 11.76
C ASN A 43 2.21 7.66 12.13
N ARG A 44 1.88 7.33 13.38
CA ARG A 44 0.49 7.34 13.82
C ARG A 44 -0.13 8.75 13.73
N GLN A 45 0.65 9.78 14.04
CA GLN A 45 0.21 11.17 13.84
C GLN A 45 -0.02 11.50 12.35
N ARG A 46 0.85 10.99 11.46
CA ARG A 46 0.69 11.15 10.00
C ARG A 46 -0.58 10.47 9.50
N MET A 47 -0.81 9.22 9.90
CA MET A 47 -2.03 8.49 9.57
C MET A 47 -3.27 9.26 10.00
N HIS A 48 -3.34 9.67 11.27
CA HIS A 48 -4.47 10.44 11.81
C HIS A 48 -4.73 11.75 11.05
N ARG A 49 -3.66 12.47 10.66
CA ARG A 49 -3.79 13.66 9.82
C ARG A 49 -4.41 13.31 8.47
N LEU A 50 -3.89 12.29 7.78
CA LEU A 50 -4.34 11.87 6.46
C LEU A 50 -5.77 11.31 6.48
N GLU A 51 -6.13 10.53 7.50
CA GLU A 51 -7.50 10.07 7.74
C GLU A 51 -8.51 11.23 7.70
N LYS A 52 -8.11 12.39 8.24
CA LYS A 52 -8.97 13.58 8.32
C LYS A 52 -8.90 14.49 7.10
N THR A 53 -7.75 14.58 6.45
CA THR A 53 -7.49 15.66 5.49
C THR A 53 -7.40 15.23 4.04
N VAL A 54 -7.18 13.93 3.75
CA VAL A 54 -7.13 13.46 2.37
C VAL A 54 -8.52 13.48 1.75
N THR A 55 -8.59 14.07 0.57
CA THR A 55 -9.76 14.02 -0.32
C THR A 55 -9.37 13.23 -1.55
N LEU A 56 -10.22 12.29 -1.95
CA LEU A 56 -10.05 11.59 -3.21
C LEU A 56 -10.52 12.49 -4.37
N GLU A 57 -9.82 12.38 -5.49
CA GLU A 57 -10.21 13.06 -6.72
C GLU A 57 -11.49 12.41 -7.28
N PRO A 58 -12.39 13.18 -7.91
CA PRO A 58 -13.66 12.67 -8.45
C PRO A 58 -13.45 11.49 -9.41
N GLU A 59 -12.40 11.50 -10.20
CA GLU A 59 -12.03 10.47 -11.14
C GLU A 59 -11.67 9.16 -10.41
N THR A 60 -10.95 9.25 -9.27
CA THR A 60 -10.62 8.10 -8.44
C THR A 60 -11.88 7.48 -7.84
N ILE A 61 -12.76 8.32 -7.27
CA ILE A 61 -14.03 7.88 -6.71
C ILE A 61 -14.86 7.15 -7.78
N PHE A 62 -14.99 7.75 -8.97
CA PHE A 62 -15.74 7.16 -10.07
C PHE A 62 -15.13 5.81 -10.50
N SER A 63 -13.81 5.76 -10.73
CA SER A 63 -13.13 4.53 -11.16
C SER A 63 -13.32 3.39 -10.18
N ILE A 64 -13.18 3.64 -8.87
CA ILE A 64 -13.32 2.60 -7.84
C ILE A 64 -14.77 2.18 -7.65
N ARG A 65 -15.72 3.12 -7.63
CA ARG A 65 -17.15 2.82 -7.46
C ARG A 65 -17.77 2.06 -8.61
N SER A 66 -17.27 2.25 -9.83
CA SER A 66 -17.80 1.60 -11.03
C SER A 66 -17.40 0.14 -11.18
N LEU A 67 -16.48 -0.36 -10.34
CA LEU A 67 -16.06 -1.76 -10.39
C LEU A 67 -17.12 -2.68 -9.82
N ASP A 68 -17.47 -3.73 -10.54
CA ASP A 68 -18.28 -4.85 -10.05
C ASP A 68 -17.35 -6.00 -9.65
N VAL A 69 -16.88 -5.96 -8.39
CA VAL A 69 -15.79 -6.83 -7.92
C VAL A 69 -16.04 -7.31 -6.50
N ASN A 70 -15.39 -8.43 -6.15
CA ASN A 70 -15.31 -8.96 -4.79
C ASN A 70 -13.84 -9.23 -4.46
N TRP A 71 -13.15 -8.25 -3.86
CA TRP A 71 -11.71 -8.28 -3.66
C TRP A 71 -11.30 -8.15 -2.20
N ILE A 72 -10.15 -8.74 -1.91
CA ILE A 72 -9.41 -8.49 -0.67
C ILE A 72 -8.10 -7.78 -1.02
N TRP A 73 -7.90 -6.61 -0.47
CA TRP A 73 -6.61 -5.91 -0.52
C TRP A 73 -5.81 -6.24 0.74
N LEU A 74 -4.96 -7.29 0.64
CA LEU A 74 -4.07 -7.71 1.72
C LEU A 74 -2.81 -6.84 1.73
N VAL A 75 -2.57 -6.11 2.82
CA VAL A 75 -1.45 -5.18 2.95
C VAL A 75 -0.44 -5.68 3.97
N ILE A 76 0.79 -5.93 3.52
CA ILE A 76 1.93 -6.21 4.40
C ILE A 76 2.50 -4.87 4.86
N THR A 77 2.60 -4.66 6.17
CA THR A 77 2.94 -3.35 6.74
C THR A 77 3.67 -3.44 8.09
N GLU A 78 4.04 -2.28 8.64
CA GLU A 78 4.52 -2.09 10.01
C GLU A 78 4.22 -0.66 10.49
N GLY A 79 3.91 -0.46 11.77
CA GLY A 79 3.58 0.84 12.32
C GLY A 79 4.74 1.85 12.29
N TRP A 80 5.98 1.38 12.31
CA TRP A 80 7.18 2.22 12.19
C TRP A 80 7.52 2.63 10.73
N CYS A 81 6.78 2.13 9.74
CA CYS A 81 7.07 2.43 8.34
C CYS A 81 6.48 3.76 7.90
N GLY A 82 7.35 4.71 7.50
CA GLY A 82 6.92 6.03 7.05
C GLY A 82 6.14 6.04 5.74
N ASP A 83 6.48 5.15 4.82
CA ASP A 83 5.75 5.00 3.55
C ASP A 83 4.36 4.40 3.79
N ALA A 84 4.24 3.42 4.72
CA ALA A 84 2.96 2.87 5.13
C ALA A 84 2.04 3.96 5.71
N ALA A 85 2.58 4.80 6.60
CA ALA A 85 1.83 5.89 7.20
C ALA A 85 1.33 6.94 6.19
N GLN A 86 2.01 7.09 5.06
CA GLN A 86 1.62 8.03 4.00
C GLN A 86 0.62 7.43 3.00
N ASN A 87 0.62 6.12 2.81
CA ASN A 87 -0.16 5.48 1.75
C ASN A 87 -1.40 4.73 2.27
N ILE A 88 -1.32 4.05 3.42
CA ILE A 88 -2.42 3.21 3.93
C ILE A 88 -3.73 4.00 4.15
N PRO A 89 -3.74 5.21 4.74
CA PRO A 89 -4.99 5.95 4.89
C PRO A 89 -5.66 6.33 3.57
N ILE A 90 -4.88 6.46 2.50
CA ILE A 90 -5.41 6.73 1.15
C ILE A 90 -5.99 5.45 0.55
N ILE A 91 -5.30 4.33 0.71
CA ILE A 91 -5.77 2.99 0.28
C ILE A 91 -7.13 2.69 0.95
N GLU A 92 -7.24 2.93 2.26
CA GLU A 92 -8.49 2.77 3.00
C GLU A 92 -9.63 3.63 2.44
N LYS A 93 -9.35 4.89 2.17
CA LYS A 93 -10.36 5.77 1.58
C LYS A 93 -10.80 5.31 0.20
N MET A 94 -9.88 4.82 -0.62
CA MET A 94 -10.24 4.25 -1.93
C MET A 94 -11.06 2.97 -1.79
N ALA A 95 -10.65 2.05 -0.92
CA ALA A 95 -11.40 0.81 -0.68
C ALA A 95 -12.82 1.09 -0.17
N ALA A 96 -12.98 2.07 0.71
CA ALA A 96 -14.30 2.46 1.24
C ALA A 96 -15.28 3.01 0.17
N GLU A 97 -14.80 3.37 -1.01
CA GLU A 97 -15.66 3.80 -2.12
C GLU A 97 -16.37 2.64 -2.83
N ASN A 98 -15.98 1.38 -2.55
CA ASN A 98 -16.60 0.19 -3.14
C ASN A 98 -16.80 -0.91 -2.08
N ALA A 99 -18.05 -1.27 -1.81
CA ALA A 99 -18.39 -2.28 -0.82
C ALA A 99 -17.89 -3.70 -1.15
N GLY A 100 -17.48 -3.95 -2.39
CA GLY A 100 -16.86 -5.20 -2.84
C GLY A 100 -15.35 -5.26 -2.59
N ILE A 101 -14.75 -4.25 -1.94
CA ILE A 101 -13.32 -4.23 -1.63
C ILE A 101 -13.12 -4.25 -0.13
N GLU A 102 -12.53 -5.33 0.39
CA GLU A 102 -12.17 -5.47 1.79
C GLU A 102 -10.66 -5.30 1.97
N THR A 103 -10.23 -4.46 2.92
CA THR A 103 -8.81 -4.32 3.27
C THR A 103 -8.45 -5.21 4.46
N ARG A 104 -7.29 -5.84 4.39
CA ARG A 104 -6.72 -6.68 5.43
C ARG A 104 -5.25 -6.37 5.65
N TYR A 105 -4.79 -6.41 6.88
CA TYR A 105 -3.44 -6.01 7.28
C TYR A 105 -2.70 -7.14 7.98
N VAL A 106 -1.43 -7.36 7.60
CA VAL A 106 -0.53 -8.29 8.28
C VAL A 106 0.81 -7.61 8.55
N LEU A 107 1.40 -7.91 9.72
CA LEU A 107 2.71 -7.37 10.06
C LEU A 107 3.81 -8.13 9.31
N ARG A 108 4.72 -7.38 8.67
CA ARG A 108 5.81 -7.95 7.87
C ARG A 108 6.71 -8.87 8.69
N ASP A 109 7.11 -8.42 9.88
CA ASP A 109 8.08 -9.13 10.70
C ASP A 109 7.52 -10.44 11.28
N GLU A 110 6.20 -10.58 11.33
CA GLU A 110 5.50 -11.81 11.70
C GLU A 110 5.20 -12.71 10.48
N ASN A 111 5.34 -12.19 9.26
CA ASN A 111 4.96 -12.87 8.01
C ASN A 111 6.06 -12.79 6.95
N LEU A 112 7.32 -13.10 7.33
CA LEU A 112 8.48 -12.99 6.45
C LEU A 112 8.37 -13.89 5.21
N GLU A 113 7.78 -15.09 5.34
CA GLU A 113 7.54 -16.00 4.21
C GLU A 113 6.59 -15.37 3.16
N LEU A 114 5.60 -14.60 3.59
CA LEU A 114 4.73 -13.87 2.67
C LEU A 114 5.50 -12.71 2.03
N ALA A 115 6.24 -11.93 2.82
CA ALA A 115 7.02 -10.81 2.32
C ALA A 115 8.08 -11.24 1.27
N ASP A 116 8.66 -12.44 1.42
CA ASP A 116 9.63 -12.99 0.47
C ASP A 116 9.04 -13.33 -0.90
N GLN A 117 7.74 -13.58 -0.98
CA GLN A 117 7.05 -13.85 -2.24
C GLN A 117 6.74 -12.56 -3.02
N TYR A 118 6.74 -11.39 -2.37
CA TYR A 118 6.33 -10.11 -2.96
C TYR A 118 7.37 -9.01 -2.77
N LEU A 119 8.61 -9.32 -3.10
CA LEU A 119 9.73 -8.36 -3.00
C LEU A 119 9.55 -7.17 -3.95
N THR A 120 10.06 -6.03 -3.55
CA THR A 120 10.22 -4.85 -4.40
C THR A 120 11.71 -4.64 -4.66
N ASN A 121 12.15 -4.87 -5.90
CA ASN A 121 13.57 -4.83 -6.29
C ASN A 121 14.47 -5.65 -5.33
N GLY A 122 14.05 -6.89 -5.04
CA GLY A 122 14.80 -7.82 -4.19
C GLY A 122 14.73 -7.54 -2.69
N ALA A 123 13.95 -6.55 -2.25
CA ALA A 123 13.82 -6.18 -0.83
C ALA A 123 12.39 -6.38 -0.31
N ARG A 124 12.26 -6.74 0.98
CA ARG A 124 10.99 -6.81 1.72
C ARG A 124 10.46 -5.41 2.03
N SER A 125 10.30 -4.58 1.00
CA SER A 125 9.83 -3.20 1.15
C SER A 125 8.33 -3.16 1.47
N ILE A 126 7.94 -2.23 2.34
CA ILE A 126 6.56 -2.03 2.80
C ILE A 126 6.14 -0.55 2.72
N PRO A 127 4.84 -0.26 2.58
CA PRO A 127 3.72 -1.22 2.49
C PRO A 127 3.76 -2.03 1.18
N LYS A 128 3.27 -3.27 1.21
CA LYS A 128 3.05 -4.07 0.00
C LYS A 128 1.62 -4.54 -0.04
N LEU A 129 0.85 -4.09 -1.00
CA LEU A 129 -0.50 -4.52 -1.24
C LEU A 129 -0.51 -5.69 -2.22
N ILE A 130 -1.32 -6.69 -1.91
CA ILE A 130 -1.63 -7.84 -2.75
C ILE A 130 -3.14 -7.83 -2.96
N ALA A 131 -3.59 -7.57 -4.17
CA ALA A 131 -5.00 -7.65 -4.53
C ALA A 131 -5.36 -9.11 -4.82
N LEU A 132 -6.42 -9.59 -4.18
CA LEU A 132 -6.92 -10.95 -4.29
C LEU A 132 -8.36 -10.91 -4.75
N ASP A 133 -8.74 -11.88 -5.58
CA ASP A 133 -10.15 -12.25 -5.73
C ASP A 133 -10.62 -12.88 -4.42
N ALA A 134 -11.73 -12.43 -3.85
CA ALA A 134 -12.16 -12.87 -2.53
C ALA A 134 -12.74 -14.30 -2.53
N ASP A 135 -13.24 -14.78 -3.67
CA ASP A 135 -13.84 -16.10 -3.79
C ASP A 135 -12.79 -17.20 -4.02
N THR A 136 -11.79 -16.91 -4.85
CA THR A 136 -10.77 -17.88 -5.26
C THR A 136 -9.44 -17.72 -4.51
N LEU A 137 -9.18 -16.56 -3.93
CA LEU A 137 -7.92 -16.13 -3.34
C LEU A 137 -6.75 -16.08 -4.36
N GLU A 138 -7.07 -16.04 -5.63
CA GLU A 138 -6.08 -15.79 -6.69
C GLU A 138 -5.54 -14.36 -6.61
N VAL A 139 -4.26 -14.19 -6.93
CA VAL A 139 -3.61 -12.89 -6.92
C VAL A 139 -3.91 -12.17 -8.23
N LEU A 140 -4.61 -11.06 -8.15
CA LEU A 140 -4.94 -10.18 -9.27
C LEU A 140 -3.79 -9.24 -9.62
N GLY A 141 -3.00 -8.86 -8.62
CA GLY A 141 -1.85 -8.00 -8.80
C GLY A 141 -1.30 -7.46 -7.51
N THR A 142 -0.31 -6.59 -7.59
CA THR A 142 0.34 -6.01 -6.41
C THR A 142 0.67 -4.54 -6.58
N TRP A 143 0.77 -3.83 -5.44
CA TRP A 143 1.26 -2.45 -5.41
C TRP A 143 2.23 -2.25 -4.24
N GLY A 144 3.17 -1.31 -4.40
CA GLY A 144 4.07 -0.86 -3.32
C GLY A 144 5.56 -1.08 -3.63
N ALA A 145 6.42 -0.54 -2.82
CA ALA A 145 6.19 0.07 -1.50
C ALA A 145 5.75 1.55 -1.53
N ARG A 146 5.88 2.22 -2.67
CA ARG A 146 5.65 3.65 -2.87
C ARG A 146 5.01 3.88 -4.22
N PRO A 147 4.36 5.03 -4.45
CA PRO A 147 4.09 5.50 -5.80
C PRO A 147 5.37 5.55 -6.64
N LYS A 148 5.24 5.30 -7.94
CA LYS A 148 6.37 5.16 -8.87
C LYS A 148 7.35 6.33 -8.77
N GLU A 149 6.86 7.56 -8.77
CA GLU A 149 7.69 8.76 -8.71
C GLU A 149 8.47 8.87 -7.37
N ALA A 150 7.85 8.49 -6.26
CA ALA A 150 8.53 8.43 -4.97
C ALA A 150 9.59 7.30 -4.94
N GLN A 151 9.31 6.19 -5.60
CA GLN A 151 10.25 5.08 -5.73
C GLN A 151 11.46 5.47 -6.59
N GLU A 152 11.24 6.17 -7.69
CA GLU A 152 12.30 6.72 -8.55
C GLU A 152 13.15 7.74 -7.80
N LEU A 153 12.53 8.65 -7.05
CA LEU A 153 13.22 9.59 -6.18
C LEU A 153 14.11 8.87 -5.16
N PHE A 154 13.58 7.82 -4.50
CA PHE A 154 14.33 7.03 -3.53
C PHE A 154 15.59 6.43 -4.14
N TYR A 155 15.49 5.77 -5.29
CA TYR A 155 16.66 5.15 -5.94
C TYR A 155 17.64 6.19 -6.46
N LYS A 156 17.15 7.27 -7.09
CA LYS A 156 18.00 8.37 -7.53
C LYS A 156 18.85 8.93 -6.40
N LEU A 157 18.27 9.17 -5.24
CA LEU A 157 18.99 9.70 -4.09
C LEU A 157 19.97 8.67 -3.51
N LYS A 158 19.58 7.40 -3.46
CA LYS A 158 20.43 6.30 -3.02
C LYS A 158 21.65 6.14 -3.91
N ASP A 159 21.48 6.18 -5.23
CA ASP A 159 22.56 6.05 -6.22
C ASP A 159 23.50 7.26 -6.18
N GLN A 160 23.01 8.42 -5.76
CA GLN A 160 23.83 9.61 -5.49
C GLN A 160 24.58 9.55 -4.17
N GLY A 161 24.48 8.46 -3.40
CA GLY A 161 25.14 8.30 -2.11
C GLY A 161 24.54 9.18 -0.99
N VAL A 162 23.31 9.67 -1.14
CA VAL A 162 22.64 10.46 -0.10
C VAL A 162 22.35 9.58 1.11
N GLU A 163 22.67 10.07 2.30
CA GLU A 163 22.45 9.36 3.55
C GLU A 163 20.96 9.07 3.80
N LYS A 164 20.66 7.87 4.34
CA LYS A 164 19.28 7.39 4.54
C LYS A 164 18.37 8.39 5.27
N PRO A 165 18.77 9.09 6.35
CA PRO A 165 17.92 10.09 7.00
C PRO A 165 17.49 11.22 6.06
N GLN A 166 18.40 11.70 5.21
CA GLN A 166 18.12 12.75 4.24
C GLN A 166 17.21 12.26 3.11
N ILE A 167 17.37 11.00 2.68
CA ILE A 167 16.45 10.39 1.72
C ILE A 167 15.02 10.36 2.31
N MET A 168 14.88 9.91 3.57
CA MET A 168 13.58 9.85 4.23
C MET A 168 12.94 11.24 4.38
N GLU A 169 13.72 12.28 4.70
CA GLU A 169 13.23 13.66 4.76
C GLU A 169 12.73 14.13 3.40
N ARG A 170 13.49 13.91 2.32
CA ARG A 170 13.10 14.30 0.96
C ARG A 170 11.85 13.56 0.48
N LEU A 171 11.71 12.27 0.81
CA LEU A 171 10.49 11.51 0.53
C LEU A 171 9.28 12.09 1.26
N GLN A 172 9.43 12.46 2.54
CA GLN A 172 8.33 13.07 3.28
C GLN A 172 7.90 14.43 2.68
N ARG A 173 8.85 15.22 2.18
CA ARG A 173 8.57 16.47 1.45
C ARG A 173 7.81 16.15 0.17
N TRP A 174 8.28 15.16 -0.60
CA TRP A 174 7.61 14.71 -1.82
C TRP A 174 6.14 14.31 -1.55
N TYR A 175 5.86 13.49 -0.52
CA TYR A 175 4.48 13.13 -0.16
C TYR A 175 3.61 14.34 0.17
N ASN A 176 4.16 15.34 0.85
CA ASN A 176 3.41 16.57 1.16
C ASN A 176 3.11 17.41 -0.08
N GLU A 177 3.98 17.43 -1.08
CA GLU A 177 3.83 18.16 -2.35
C GLU A 177 2.90 17.40 -3.30
N ASP A 178 3.01 16.08 -3.37
CA ASP A 178 2.18 15.18 -4.19
C ASP A 178 0.71 15.20 -3.75
N ARG A 179 0.44 15.34 -2.46
CA ARG A 179 -0.91 15.34 -1.88
C ARG A 179 -1.73 14.13 -2.26
N SER A 180 -1.11 12.95 -2.26
CA SER A 180 -1.70 11.66 -2.62
C SER A 180 -2.22 11.52 -4.05
N ARG A 181 -1.87 12.41 -4.98
CA ARG A 181 -2.33 12.34 -6.38
C ARG A 181 -1.72 11.18 -7.14
N SER A 182 -0.45 10.90 -6.92
CA SER A 182 0.25 9.81 -7.62
C SER A 182 -0.31 8.45 -7.26
N ILE A 183 -0.52 8.14 -5.98
CA ILE A 183 -1.12 6.87 -5.56
C ILE A 183 -2.55 6.71 -6.10
N GLN A 184 -3.34 7.78 -6.11
CA GLN A 184 -4.71 7.73 -6.63
C GLN A 184 -4.72 7.37 -8.13
N ARG A 185 -3.87 8.01 -8.95
CA ARG A 185 -3.74 7.69 -10.37
C ARG A 185 -3.24 6.27 -10.62
N GLU A 186 -2.29 5.78 -9.81
CA GLU A 186 -1.83 4.40 -9.93
C GLU A 186 -2.96 3.42 -9.66
N PHE A 187 -3.75 3.65 -8.61
CA PHE A 187 -4.87 2.76 -8.27
C PHE A 187 -6.01 2.79 -9.28
N GLN A 188 -6.28 3.93 -9.94
CA GLN A 188 -7.22 3.96 -11.07
C GLN A 188 -6.81 2.98 -12.16
N ASN A 189 -5.53 3.00 -12.56
CA ASN A 189 -5.02 2.13 -13.60
C ASN A 189 -4.92 0.66 -13.15
N LEU A 190 -4.43 0.43 -11.93
CA LEU A 190 -4.28 -0.94 -11.40
C LEU A 190 -5.63 -1.61 -11.16
N ALA A 191 -6.60 -0.89 -10.60
CA ALA A 191 -7.91 -1.44 -10.35
C ALA A 191 -8.64 -1.81 -11.66
N ALA A 192 -8.51 -0.98 -12.70
CA ALA A 192 -9.00 -1.32 -14.02
C ALA A 192 -8.32 -2.59 -14.58
N ALA A 193 -6.99 -2.67 -14.51
CA ALA A 193 -6.24 -3.83 -14.98
C ALA A 193 -6.63 -5.11 -14.21
N TRP A 194 -6.75 -5.03 -12.87
CA TRP A 194 -7.16 -6.19 -12.06
C TRP A 194 -8.59 -6.66 -12.33
N ALA A 195 -9.49 -5.73 -12.69
CA ALA A 195 -10.85 -6.09 -13.10
C ALA A 195 -10.88 -6.77 -14.48
N ASP A 196 -10.03 -6.31 -15.40
CA ASP A 196 -9.94 -6.89 -16.75
C ASP A 196 -9.31 -8.30 -16.73
N GLU A 197 -8.34 -8.58 -15.84
CA GLU A 197 -7.76 -9.93 -15.72
C GLU A 197 -8.80 -10.99 -15.31
N LYS A 198 -9.84 -10.63 -14.56
CA LYS A 198 -10.95 -11.54 -14.23
C LYS A 198 -11.81 -11.89 -15.47
N ASN A 199 -11.82 -11.03 -16.47
CA ASN A 199 -12.51 -11.22 -17.74
C ASN A 199 -11.54 -11.51 -18.90
N TYR A 200 -10.25 -11.71 -18.60
CA TYR A 200 -9.22 -11.97 -19.60
C TYR A 200 -9.42 -13.35 -20.21
N ASP A 201 -9.98 -13.39 -21.39
CA ASP A 201 -9.91 -14.53 -22.29
C ASP A 201 -8.70 -14.33 -23.22
N PRO A 202 -7.61 -15.08 -23.03
CA PRO A 202 -6.40 -14.96 -23.84
C PRO A 202 -6.65 -15.27 -25.33
N ALA A 203 -7.81 -15.82 -25.69
CA ALA A 203 -8.22 -16.07 -27.06
C ALA A 203 -8.88 -14.86 -27.73
N ILE A 204 -9.31 -13.84 -26.99
CA ILE A 204 -10.14 -12.73 -27.50
C ILE A 204 -9.47 -11.35 -27.29
N MET A 205 -8.59 -11.18 -26.29
CA MET A 205 -7.99 -9.90 -25.96
C MET A 205 -6.46 -9.88 -26.13
N PRO A 206 -5.88 -8.77 -26.68
CA PRO A 206 -4.42 -8.62 -26.75
C PRO A 206 -3.83 -8.53 -25.34
N SER A 207 -2.64 -9.13 -25.14
CA SER A 207 -1.95 -9.13 -23.85
C SER A 207 -1.71 -7.70 -23.32
N PRO A 208 -1.64 -7.50 -21.99
CA PRO A 208 -1.37 -6.19 -21.39
C PRO A 208 -0.12 -5.47 -21.95
N GLU A 209 0.85 -6.22 -22.46
CA GLU A 209 2.05 -5.69 -23.14
C GLU A 209 1.74 -4.95 -24.44
N THR A 210 0.61 -5.26 -25.10
CA THR A 210 0.22 -4.65 -26.38
C THR A 210 -0.45 -3.28 -26.18
N VAL A 211 -1.03 -3.01 -25.02
CA VAL A 211 -1.72 -1.74 -24.74
C VAL A 211 -0.72 -0.62 -24.41
N VAL A 212 0.46 -0.95 -23.90
CA VAL A 212 1.52 0.04 -23.57
C VAL A 212 2.17 0.61 -24.86
N GLY A 213 2.04 -0.07 -26.00
CA GLY A 213 2.62 0.34 -27.29
C GLY A 213 1.80 1.33 -28.10
N LEU A 214 0.58 1.70 -27.70
CA LEU A 214 -0.31 2.57 -28.46
C LEU A 214 -0.42 4.00 -27.93
N ALA A 215 0.30 4.35 -26.86
CA ALA A 215 0.43 5.70 -26.33
C ALA A 215 1.86 6.22 -26.59
N GLY A 216 2.24 6.31 -27.84
CA GLY A 216 3.44 6.94 -28.35
C GLY A 216 3.08 8.25 -29.05
#